data_2aa1f918fec0dfdb1bc948554d14e33b
#
_entry.id   2aa1f918fec0dfdb1bc948554d14e33b
#
_cell.length_a   1.000
_cell.length_b   1.000
_cell.length_c   1.000
_cell.angle_alpha   90.00
_cell.angle_beta   90.00
_cell.angle_gamma   90.00
#
_symmetry.space_group_name_H-M   'P 1'
#
loop_
_entity.id
_entity.type
_entity.pdbx_description
1 polymer ?
#
loop_
_entity_poly.entity_id
_entity_poly.type
_entity_poly.pdbx_seq_one_letter_code
_entity_poly.pdbx_strand_id
1 'polypeptide(L)'
;MAPTWLDDLEALPERAAPAADTVRLLDYPVALGIRQEERTIELVRELQLIALDARGDEQASSVHARLVAFANSMSTTYGPALAAPRDELERAYEAGEQRTEVHYPLRQESAAQMLTYARLMEEADAFCAAGEVISLAPDAEVYALRRWTVEEFLRQYHGADPRPWPGLGRPGEH
;
A
#
# COMPACT_ATOMS: atom_id res chain seq x y z
N MET A 1 -1.37 -18.59 3.33
CA MET A 1 -0.58 -18.79 2.09
C MET A 1 -0.40 -17.41 1.50
N ALA A 2 0.84 -16.92 1.39
CA ALA A 2 1.10 -15.62 0.81
C ALA A 2 0.62 -15.62 -0.66
N PRO A 3 0.10 -14.50 -1.17
CA PRO A 3 -0.35 -14.43 -2.55
C PRO A 3 0.85 -14.51 -3.50
N THR A 4 0.76 -15.39 -4.50
CA THR A 4 1.84 -15.68 -5.48
C THR A 4 2.32 -14.46 -6.26
N TRP A 5 1.52 -13.40 -6.38
CA TRP A 5 1.91 -12.16 -7.08
C TRP A 5 3.06 -11.39 -6.40
N LEU A 6 3.20 -11.53 -5.07
CA LEU A 6 4.33 -10.93 -4.35
C LEU A 6 5.65 -11.68 -4.63
N ASP A 7 5.60 -13.01 -4.75
CA ASP A 7 6.77 -13.82 -5.06
C ASP A 7 7.37 -13.45 -6.42
N ASP A 8 6.51 -13.14 -7.41
CA ASP A 8 6.93 -12.69 -8.73
C ASP A 8 7.65 -11.32 -8.67
N LEU A 9 7.20 -10.42 -7.81
CA LEU A 9 7.82 -9.11 -7.62
C LEU A 9 9.16 -9.20 -6.85
N GLU A 10 9.28 -10.14 -5.94
CA GLU A 10 10.52 -10.41 -5.20
C GLU A 10 11.60 -11.06 -6.07
N ALA A 11 11.19 -11.77 -7.12
CA ALA A 11 12.11 -12.36 -8.10
C ALA A 11 12.71 -11.31 -9.06
N LEU A 12 12.26 -10.05 -9.02
CA LEU A 12 12.87 -8.99 -9.81
C LEU A 12 14.34 -8.77 -9.42
N PRO A 13 15.23 -8.52 -10.38
CA PRO A 13 16.65 -8.36 -10.10
C PRO A 13 16.89 -7.17 -9.17
N GLU A 14 17.74 -7.38 -8.16
CA GLU A 14 18.12 -6.32 -7.24
C GLU A 14 18.84 -5.19 -7.99
N ARG A 15 18.39 -3.95 -7.78
CA ARG A 15 18.96 -2.76 -8.39
C ARG A 15 19.59 -1.87 -7.31
N ALA A 16 20.81 -1.43 -7.59
CA ALA A 16 21.54 -0.54 -6.67
C ALA A 16 20.94 0.89 -6.59
N ALA A 17 20.16 1.30 -7.59
CA ALA A 17 19.48 2.60 -7.63
C ALA A 17 18.25 2.52 -8.54
N PRO A 18 17.22 3.38 -8.32
CA PRO A 18 16.06 3.46 -9.19
C PRO A 18 16.45 3.96 -10.58
N ALA A 19 15.66 3.58 -11.60
CA ALA A 19 15.89 4.00 -12.98
C ALA A 19 15.37 5.42 -13.25
N ALA A 20 14.54 5.96 -12.37
CA ALA A 20 13.95 7.30 -12.44
C ALA A 20 13.92 7.92 -11.04
N ASP A 21 13.70 9.23 -10.96
CA ASP A 21 13.60 9.95 -9.68
C ASP A 21 12.18 9.90 -9.09
N THR A 22 11.20 9.51 -9.88
CA THR A 22 9.78 9.55 -9.51
C THR A 22 9.00 8.44 -10.21
N VAL A 23 8.13 7.77 -9.47
CA VAL A 23 7.05 6.92 -10.04
C VAL A 23 5.85 7.82 -10.35
N ARG A 24 5.23 7.58 -11.49
CA ARG A 24 4.03 8.26 -11.96
C ARG A 24 2.88 7.26 -12.07
N LEU A 25 1.88 7.39 -11.25
CA LEU A 25 0.66 6.59 -11.34
C LEU A 25 -0.34 7.33 -12.23
N LEU A 26 -0.45 6.89 -13.48
CA LEU A 26 -1.28 7.53 -14.48
C LEU A 26 -2.74 7.08 -14.38
N ASP A 27 -3.65 8.00 -14.64
CA ASP A 27 -5.10 7.72 -14.66
C ASP A 27 -5.63 7.12 -13.35
N TYR A 28 -5.02 7.56 -12.23
CA TYR A 28 -5.31 7.05 -10.89
C TYR A 28 -6.74 7.41 -10.46
N PRO A 29 -7.56 6.45 -10.00
CA PRO A 29 -8.97 6.68 -9.66
C PRO A 29 -9.09 7.40 -8.31
N VAL A 30 -9.44 8.69 -8.34
CA VAL A 30 -9.42 9.59 -7.17
C VAL A 30 -10.25 9.06 -6.02
N ALA A 31 -11.53 8.78 -6.23
CA ALA A 31 -12.42 8.33 -5.16
C ALA A 31 -11.98 6.99 -4.54
N LEU A 32 -11.45 6.08 -5.35
CA LEU A 32 -10.96 4.79 -4.88
C LEU A 32 -9.64 4.94 -4.11
N GLY A 33 -8.78 5.86 -4.55
CA GLY A 33 -7.54 6.21 -3.85
C GLY A 33 -7.81 6.79 -2.46
N ILE A 34 -8.76 7.70 -2.34
CA ILE A 34 -9.20 8.26 -1.03
C ILE A 34 -9.70 7.14 -0.11
N ARG A 35 -10.57 6.24 -0.61
CA ARG A 35 -11.06 5.09 0.18
C ARG A 35 -9.92 4.19 0.65
N GLN A 36 -8.92 3.95 -0.19
CA GLN A 36 -7.74 3.17 0.18
C GLN A 36 -6.94 3.85 1.30
N GLU A 37 -6.74 5.17 1.22
CA GLU A 37 -6.04 5.94 2.25
C GLU A 37 -6.78 5.94 3.59
N GLU A 38 -8.07 6.26 3.58
CA GLU A 38 -8.93 6.25 4.77
C GLU A 38 -8.85 4.90 5.48
N ARG A 39 -9.01 3.82 4.71
CA ARG A 39 -8.89 2.46 5.24
C ARG A 39 -7.52 2.18 5.87
N THR A 40 -6.44 2.61 5.23
CA THR A 40 -5.08 2.41 5.76
C THR A 40 -4.90 3.17 7.08
N ILE A 41 -5.42 4.39 7.16
CA ILE A 41 -5.38 5.20 8.38
C ILE A 41 -6.16 4.55 9.52
N GLU A 42 -7.38 4.05 9.24
CA GLU A 42 -8.22 3.35 10.22
C GLU A 42 -7.53 2.10 10.75
N LEU A 43 -6.98 1.26 9.87
CA LEU A 43 -6.25 0.06 10.23
C LEU A 43 -5.01 0.38 11.09
N VAL A 44 -4.20 1.35 10.69
CA VAL A 44 -3.02 1.77 11.46
C VAL A 44 -3.44 2.25 12.87
N ARG A 45 -4.52 3.04 12.97
CA ARG A 45 -5.04 3.51 14.25
C ARG A 45 -5.51 2.36 15.14
N GLU A 46 -6.24 1.40 14.59
CA GLU A 46 -6.70 0.22 15.33
C GLU A 46 -5.51 -0.61 15.86
N LEU A 47 -4.53 -0.88 15.00
CA LEU A 47 -3.33 -1.61 15.40
C LEU A 47 -2.53 -0.89 16.49
N GLN A 48 -2.49 0.45 16.47
CA GLN A 48 -1.86 1.25 17.54
C GLN A 48 -2.63 1.14 18.86
N LEU A 49 -3.97 1.09 18.83
CA LEU A 49 -4.79 0.89 20.02
C LEU A 49 -4.59 -0.49 20.62
N ILE A 50 -4.57 -1.53 19.79
CA ILE A 50 -4.26 -2.91 20.19
C ILE A 50 -2.87 -2.98 20.85
N ALA A 51 -1.89 -2.27 20.28
CA ALA A 51 -0.54 -2.17 20.85
C ALA A 51 -0.50 -1.56 22.25
N LEU A 52 -1.34 -0.58 22.51
CA LEU A 52 -1.43 0.08 23.82
C LEU A 52 -2.04 -0.85 24.86
N ASP A 53 -3.05 -1.62 24.47
CA ASP A 53 -3.75 -2.56 25.35
C ASP A 53 -2.89 -3.79 25.68
N ALA A 54 -2.15 -4.32 24.67
CA ALA A 54 -1.30 -5.50 24.81
C ALA A 54 -0.03 -5.31 25.68
N ARG A 55 0.27 -4.11 26.14
CA ARG A 55 1.46 -3.84 27.00
C ARG A 55 1.45 -4.55 28.34
N GLY A 56 0.34 -5.24 28.70
CA GLY A 56 0.18 -6.04 29.90
C GLY A 56 0.24 -7.56 29.70
N ASP A 57 0.33 -8.04 28.46
CA ASP A 57 0.24 -9.47 28.16
C ASP A 57 1.50 -9.97 27.45
N GLU A 58 2.33 -10.78 28.12
CA GLU A 58 3.57 -11.35 27.59
C GLU A 58 3.34 -12.35 26.44
N GLN A 59 2.09 -12.67 26.10
CA GLN A 59 1.71 -13.61 25.05
C GLN A 59 1.07 -12.98 23.82
N ALA A 60 1.20 -11.66 23.62
CA ALA A 60 0.82 -11.04 22.35
C ALA A 60 1.57 -11.76 21.21
N SER A 61 0.85 -12.38 20.28
CA SER A 61 1.43 -13.21 19.22
C SER A 61 2.49 -12.40 18.44
N SER A 62 3.52 -13.09 17.95
CA SER A 62 4.59 -12.48 17.14
C SER A 62 4.07 -11.68 15.93
N VAL A 63 2.87 -12.01 15.46
CA VAL A 63 2.16 -11.33 14.36
C VAL A 63 1.60 -9.99 14.81
N HIS A 64 0.97 -9.91 15.99
CA HIS A 64 0.53 -8.64 16.56
C HIS A 64 1.71 -7.67 16.73
N ALA A 65 2.86 -8.14 17.23
CA ALA A 65 4.05 -7.32 17.38
C ALA A 65 4.57 -6.77 16.02
N ARG A 66 4.49 -7.58 14.96
CA ARG A 66 4.88 -7.17 13.60
C ARG A 66 3.92 -6.13 13.02
N LEU A 67 2.62 -6.31 13.18
CA LEU A 67 1.60 -5.34 12.72
C LEU A 67 1.71 -4.00 13.46
N VAL A 68 1.99 -4.05 14.77
CA VAL A 68 2.25 -2.86 15.56
C VAL A 68 3.52 -2.13 15.12
N ALA A 69 4.61 -2.88 14.87
CA ALA A 69 5.85 -2.32 14.34
C ALA A 69 5.62 -1.68 12.95
N PHE A 70 4.78 -2.30 12.12
CA PHE A 70 4.36 -1.75 10.85
C PHE A 70 3.57 -0.44 11.00
N ALA A 71 2.55 -0.40 11.86
CA ALA A 71 1.76 0.80 12.11
C ALA A 71 2.64 1.97 12.55
N ASN A 72 3.64 1.71 13.41
CA ASN A 72 4.61 2.71 13.82
C ASN A 72 5.52 3.15 12.67
N SER A 73 5.99 2.21 11.85
CA SER A 73 6.82 2.49 10.68
C SER A 73 6.08 3.32 9.63
N MET A 74 4.80 3.02 9.39
CA MET A 74 3.95 3.80 8.48
C MET A 74 3.88 5.26 8.89
N SER A 75 3.72 5.52 10.18
CA SER A 75 3.61 6.89 10.69
C SER A 75 4.96 7.64 10.66
N THR A 76 6.06 6.98 11.00
CA THR A 76 7.36 7.65 11.22
C THR A 76 8.27 7.63 10.00
N THR A 77 8.34 6.51 9.29
CA THR A 77 9.29 6.30 8.19
C THR A 77 8.68 6.69 6.85
N TYR A 78 7.43 6.29 6.61
CA TYR A 78 6.77 6.50 5.32
C TYR A 78 5.94 7.79 5.26
N GLY A 79 5.48 8.31 6.39
CA GLY A 79 4.64 9.51 6.47
C GLY A 79 5.17 10.69 5.64
N PRO A 80 6.43 11.10 5.78
CA PRO A 80 6.99 12.20 4.99
C PRO A 80 7.06 11.92 3.48
N ALA A 81 7.32 10.68 3.07
CA ALA A 81 7.37 10.29 1.65
C ALA A 81 5.99 10.20 1.00
N LEU A 82 4.94 9.99 1.81
CA LEU A 82 3.55 9.88 1.36
C LEU A 82 2.80 11.21 1.41
N ALA A 83 3.38 12.27 1.98
CA ALA A 83 2.70 13.57 2.13
C ALA A 83 2.35 14.18 0.77
N ALA A 84 3.33 14.31 -0.15
CA ALA A 84 3.09 14.91 -1.46
C ALA A 84 2.10 14.13 -2.33
N PRO A 85 2.20 12.80 -2.47
CA PRO A 85 1.18 11.98 -3.16
C PRO A 85 -0.23 12.16 -2.58
N ARG A 86 -0.34 12.21 -1.26
CA ARG A 86 -1.62 12.45 -0.57
C ARG A 86 -2.19 13.82 -0.90
N ASP A 87 -1.39 14.88 -0.79
CA ASP A 87 -1.81 16.24 -1.11
C ASP A 87 -2.25 16.37 -2.59
N GLU A 88 -1.63 15.63 -3.51
CA GLU A 88 -2.06 15.57 -4.91
C GLU A 88 -3.44 14.93 -5.05
N LEU A 89 -3.65 13.81 -4.37
CA LEU A 89 -4.91 13.08 -4.40
C LEU A 89 -6.05 13.86 -3.72
N GLU A 90 -5.79 14.48 -2.57
CA GLU A 90 -6.77 15.32 -1.87
C GLU A 90 -7.19 16.53 -2.73
N ARG A 91 -6.24 17.23 -3.37
CA ARG A 91 -6.55 18.34 -4.28
C ARG A 91 -7.40 17.90 -5.47
N ALA A 92 -7.11 16.76 -6.07
CA ALA A 92 -7.90 16.21 -7.15
C ALA A 92 -9.34 15.86 -6.69
N TYR A 93 -9.45 15.30 -5.48
CA TYR A 93 -10.75 15.00 -4.87
C TYR A 93 -11.59 16.27 -4.60
N GLU A 94 -10.99 17.31 -4.03
CA GLU A 94 -11.63 18.61 -3.78
C GLU A 94 -12.05 19.31 -5.08
N ALA A 95 -11.26 19.12 -6.16
CA ALA A 95 -11.58 19.62 -7.49
C ALA A 95 -12.68 18.82 -8.22
N GLY A 96 -13.14 17.69 -7.63
CA GLY A 96 -14.14 16.83 -8.24
C GLY A 96 -13.62 16.01 -9.43
N GLU A 97 -12.30 15.83 -9.53
CA GLU A 97 -11.69 15.02 -10.57
C GLU A 97 -11.98 13.53 -10.33
N GLN A 98 -12.26 12.80 -11.40
CA GLN A 98 -12.48 11.35 -11.32
C GLN A 98 -11.17 10.58 -11.42
N ARG A 99 -10.20 11.13 -12.13
CA ARG A 99 -8.88 10.57 -12.40
C ARG A 99 -7.82 11.65 -12.26
N THR A 100 -6.65 11.25 -11.79
CA THR A 100 -5.51 12.15 -11.66
C THR A 100 -4.20 11.40 -11.92
N GLU A 101 -3.09 12.12 -11.91
CA GLU A 101 -1.75 11.57 -11.86
C GLU A 101 -1.19 11.77 -10.46
N VAL A 102 -0.60 10.72 -9.87
CA VAL A 102 0.00 10.76 -8.54
C VAL A 102 1.48 10.45 -8.64
N HIS A 103 2.31 11.23 -7.92
CA HIS A 103 3.77 11.16 -8.00
C HIS A 103 4.38 10.68 -6.70
N TYR A 104 5.22 9.64 -6.77
CA TYR A 104 5.99 9.15 -5.63
C TYR A 104 7.48 9.36 -5.88
N PRO A 105 8.17 10.13 -5.02
CA PRO A 105 9.61 10.28 -5.14
C PRO A 105 10.32 8.94 -4.89
N LEU A 106 11.28 8.61 -5.73
CA LEU A 106 12.06 7.38 -5.62
C LEU A 106 13.40 7.63 -4.93
N ARG A 107 13.78 6.67 -4.08
CA ARG A 107 15.09 6.55 -3.43
C ARG A 107 15.59 5.12 -3.60
N GLN A 108 16.85 4.89 -3.26
CA GLN A 108 17.46 3.57 -3.36
C GLN A 108 16.68 2.50 -2.58
N GLU A 109 16.20 2.83 -1.39
CA GLU A 109 15.46 1.92 -0.52
C GLU A 109 13.98 1.74 -0.87
N SER A 110 13.44 2.51 -1.83
CA SER A 110 12.01 2.57 -2.11
C SER A 110 11.41 1.23 -2.56
N ALA A 111 12.14 0.42 -3.32
CA ALA A 111 11.67 -0.89 -3.75
C ALA A 111 11.51 -1.85 -2.56
N ALA A 112 12.52 -1.95 -1.69
CA ALA A 112 12.46 -2.80 -0.50
C ALA A 112 11.36 -2.34 0.47
N GLN A 113 11.18 -1.02 0.60
CA GLN A 113 10.11 -0.44 1.40
C GLN A 113 8.73 -0.77 0.83
N MET A 114 8.55 -0.68 -0.48
CA MET A 114 7.27 -1.01 -1.14
C MET A 114 6.93 -2.50 -1.00
N LEU A 115 7.89 -3.41 -1.15
CA LEU A 115 7.70 -4.84 -0.90
C LEU A 115 7.33 -5.13 0.55
N THR A 116 8.02 -4.48 1.49
CA THR A 116 7.69 -4.61 2.92
C THR A 116 6.28 -4.11 3.21
N TYR A 117 5.89 -2.95 2.67
CA TYR A 117 4.53 -2.43 2.76
C TYR A 117 3.50 -3.44 2.23
N ALA A 118 3.73 -3.98 1.03
CA ALA A 118 2.81 -4.91 0.39
C ALA A 118 2.59 -6.17 1.25
N ARG A 119 3.67 -6.79 1.76
CA ARG A 119 3.58 -7.97 2.63
C ARG A 119 2.79 -7.69 3.90
N LEU A 120 3.06 -6.58 4.55
CA LEU A 120 2.40 -6.23 5.80
C LEU A 120 0.92 -5.91 5.60
N MET A 121 0.55 -5.31 4.46
CA MET A 121 -0.85 -5.10 4.11
C MET A 121 -1.59 -6.42 3.82
N GLU A 122 -0.95 -7.41 3.19
CA GLU A 122 -1.52 -8.75 3.00
C GLU A 122 -1.72 -9.47 4.35
N GLU A 123 -0.76 -9.37 5.27
CA GLU A 123 -0.91 -9.92 6.62
C GLU A 123 -2.06 -9.23 7.36
N ALA A 124 -2.16 -7.91 7.30
CA ALA A 124 -3.23 -7.15 7.92
C ALA A 124 -4.61 -7.51 7.36
N ASP A 125 -4.73 -7.69 6.04
CA ASP A 125 -5.97 -8.14 5.41
C ASP A 125 -6.37 -9.55 5.84
N ALA A 126 -5.41 -10.46 6.04
CA ALA A 126 -5.68 -11.79 6.56
C ALA A 126 -6.22 -11.73 8.01
N PHE A 127 -5.71 -10.81 8.84
CA PHE A 127 -6.21 -10.55 10.19
C PHE A 127 -7.63 -10.00 10.18
N CYS A 128 -7.92 -9.03 9.29
CA CYS A 128 -9.27 -8.52 9.11
C CYS A 128 -10.24 -9.63 8.67
N ALA A 129 -9.83 -10.49 7.74
CA ALA A 129 -10.64 -11.60 7.26
C ALA A 129 -10.88 -12.68 8.33
N ALA A 130 -9.95 -12.86 9.26
CA ALA A 130 -10.10 -13.78 10.41
C ALA A 130 -10.97 -13.18 11.53
N GLY A 131 -11.35 -11.89 11.45
CA GLY A 131 -12.12 -11.19 12.48
C GLY A 131 -11.34 -10.89 13.76
N GLU A 132 -10.02 -10.84 13.66
CA GLU A 132 -9.12 -10.55 14.79
C GLU A 132 -8.99 -9.06 15.08
N VAL A 133 -9.42 -8.21 14.12
CA VAL A 133 -9.51 -6.75 14.23
C VAL A 133 -10.91 -6.30 13.81
N ILE A 134 -11.31 -5.09 14.21
CA ILE A 134 -12.64 -4.52 13.91
C ILE A 134 -12.71 -4.06 12.45
N SER A 135 -11.59 -3.57 11.93
CA SER A 135 -11.47 -3.16 10.53
C SER A 135 -11.79 -4.32 9.59
N LEU A 136 -12.60 -4.04 8.58
CA LEU A 136 -12.99 -5.04 7.58
C LEU A 136 -11.85 -5.28 6.57
N ALA A 137 -11.79 -6.47 5.99
CA ALA A 137 -10.95 -6.73 4.83
C ALA A 137 -11.29 -5.75 3.67
N PRO A 138 -10.33 -5.37 2.82
CA PRO A 138 -10.59 -4.46 1.71
C PRO A 138 -11.62 -5.09 0.76
N ASP A 139 -12.44 -4.25 0.16
CA ASP A 139 -13.23 -4.70 -0.98
C ASP A 139 -12.31 -4.99 -2.19
N ALA A 140 -12.83 -5.71 -3.17
CA ALA A 140 -12.06 -6.15 -4.33
C ALA A 140 -11.46 -4.99 -5.14
N GLU A 141 -12.10 -3.81 -5.14
CA GLU A 141 -11.64 -2.63 -5.87
C GLU A 141 -10.43 -2.00 -5.18
N VAL A 142 -10.51 -1.80 -3.88
CA VAL A 142 -9.41 -1.27 -3.07
C VAL A 142 -8.20 -2.22 -3.12
N TYR A 143 -8.45 -3.53 -3.01
CA TYR A 143 -7.40 -4.53 -3.13
C TYR A 143 -6.71 -4.49 -4.51
N ALA A 144 -7.50 -4.42 -5.59
CA ALA A 144 -6.97 -4.36 -6.95
C ALA A 144 -6.16 -3.09 -7.19
N LEU A 145 -6.61 -1.93 -6.70
CA LEU A 145 -5.87 -0.68 -6.81
C LEU A 145 -4.53 -0.74 -6.06
N ARG A 146 -4.54 -1.25 -4.83
CA ARG A 146 -3.32 -1.40 -4.04
C ARG A 146 -2.32 -2.32 -4.73
N ARG A 147 -2.77 -3.49 -5.19
CA ARG A 147 -1.93 -4.43 -5.92
C ARG A 147 -1.31 -3.78 -7.16
N TRP A 148 -2.11 -3.14 -8.00
CA TRP A 148 -1.63 -2.44 -9.18
C TRP A 148 -0.64 -1.32 -8.83
N THR A 149 -0.89 -0.55 -7.76
CA THR A 149 0.01 0.50 -7.30
C THR A 149 1.39 -0.06 -6.95
N VAL A 150 1.44 -1.17 -6.22
CA VAL A 150 2.70 -1.86 -5.86
C VAL A 150 3.42 -2.37 -7.12
N GLU A 151 2.70 -3.08 -8.00
CA GLU A 151 3.25 -3.62 -9.24
C GLU A 151 3.80 -2.50 -10.13
N GLU A 152 3.05 -1.43 -10.32
CA GLU A 152 3.43 -0.31 -11.17
C GLU A 152 4.62 0.47 -10.58
N PHE A 153 4.65 0.65 -9.26
CA PHE A 153 5.76 1.27 -8.55
C PHE A 153 7.07 0.49 -8.78
N LEU A 154 7.06 -0.82 -8.58
CA LEU A 154 8.24 -1.66 -8.75
C LEU A 154 8.67 -1.77 -10.23
N ARG A 155 7.73 -1.84 -11.15
CA ARG A 155 8.03 -1.83 -12.58
C ARG A 155 8.81 -0.56 -12.97
N GLN A 156 8.33 0.61 -12.55
CA GLN A 156 8.98 1.89 -12.86
C GLN A 156 10.31 2.03 -12.12
N TYR A 157 10.40 1.53 -10.87
CA TYR A 157 11.69 1.47 -10.16
C TYR A 157 12.75 0.71 -10.99
N HIS A 158 12.34 -0.37 -11.68
CA HIS A 158 13.19 -1.17 -12.56
C HIS A 158 13.33 -0.62 -13.98
N GLY A 159 12.75 0.54 -14.29
CA GLY A 159 12.96 1.26 -15.57
C GLY A 159 11.91 0.97 -16.64
N ALA A 160 10.77 0.40 -16.27
CA ALA A 160 9.64 0.27 -17.20
C ALA A 160 8.89 1.62 -17.33
N ASP A 161 8.31 1.86 -18.52
CA ASP A 161 7.48 3.05 -18.75
C ASP A 161 6.19 3.02 -17.91
N PRO A 162 5.70 4.18 -17.44
CA PRO A 162 4.42 4.29 -16.74
C PRO A 162 3.24 3.77 -17.57
N ARG A 163 2.32 3.04 -16.91
CA ARG A 163 1.07 2.58 -17.50
C ARG A 163 -0.13 3.20 -16.76
N PRO A 164 -1.23 3.54 -17.46
CA PRO A 164 -2.43 4.02 -16.81
C PRO A 164 -3.12 2.87 -16.02
N TRP A 165 -3.89 3.26 -15.00
CA TRP A 165 -4.76 2.33 -14.29
C TRP A 165 -5.73 1.64 -15.26
N PRO A 166 -5.72 0.30 -15.37
CA PRO A 166 -6.55 -0.40 -16.35
C PRO A 166 -8.04 -0.45 -15.98
N GLY A 167 -8.38 0.04 -14.77
CA GLY A 167 -9.70 -0.23 -14.19
C GLY A 167 -9.79 -1.64 -13.60
N LEU A 168 -10.94 -1.96 -13.09
CA LEU A 168 -11.25 -3.34 -12.71
C LEU A 168 -11.44 -4.13 -14.00
N GLY A 169 -10.56 -5.08 -14.28
CA GLY A 169 -10.75 -6.02 -15.39
C GLY A 169 -12.14 -6.66 -15.30
N ARG A 170 -12.82 -6.76 -16.43
CA ARG A 170 -14.09 -7.51 -16.47
C ARG A 170 -13.80 -8.93 -15.98
N PRO A 171 -14.63 -9.47 -15.05
CA PRO A 171 -14.49 -10.87 -14.65
C PRO A 171 -14.65 -11.75 -15.90
N GLY A 172 -13.55 -12.34 -16.38
CA GLY A 172 -13.58 -13.29 -17.50
C GLY A 172 -12.58 -13.09 -18.64
N GLU A 173 -11.70 -12.08 -18.60
CA GLU A 173 -10.64 -11.92 -19.61
C GLU A 173 -9.26 -12.28 -19.03
N HIS A 174 -9.00 -13.58 -18.95
CA HIS A 174 -7.67 -14.18 -18.82
C HIS A 174 -7.53 -15.33 -19.83
#